data_40a0873a95fcbff66c2d1cbfead20103
#
_entry.id   40a0873a95fcbff66c2d1cbfead20103
#
_cell.length_a   1.000
_cell.length_b   1.000
_cell.length_c   1.000
_cell.angle_alpha   90.00
_cell.angle_beta   90.00
_cell.angle_gamma   90.00
#
_symmetry.space_group_name_H-M   'P 1'
#
loop_
_entity.id
_entity.type
_entity.pdbx_description
1 polymer ?
#
loop_
_entity_poly.entity_id
_entity_poly.type
_entity_poly.pdbx_seq_one_letter_code
_entity_poly.pdbx_strand_id
1 'polypeptide(L)'
;MLVTDLDQIDEQCGMTPALARAIEFLRSHDILNLPDGTVEIDGERVFAIVQRYETAAAGDPKFECHRKYIDVQFIASGEETIGCAPVEQMHITEAYDEVKDIAFGTVVEEKWTRVHLRAGQLAVLHPEDGHAPRLAAGAPSVVMKIVVKVAV
;
A
#
# COMPACT_ATOMS: atom_id res chain seq x y z
N MET A 1 8.49 2.32 -7.14
CA MET A 1 8.17 1.38 -6.02
C MET A 1 9.44 1.04 -5.25
N LEU A 2 9.39 1.02 -3.91
CA LEU A 2 10.42 0.52 -2.99
C LEU A 2 9.77 -0.51 -2.06
N VAL A 3 10.49 -1.60 -1.76
CA VAL A 3 10.07 -2.62 -0.77
C VAL A 3 11.20 -2.83 0.22
N THR A 4 10.90 -2.76 1.51
CA THR A 4 11.91 -2.85 2.58
C THR A 4 11.29 -3.20 3.93
N ASP A 5 12.13 -3.52 4.91
CA ASP A 5 11.72 -3.58 6.31
C ASP A 5 11.58 -2.18 6.91
N LEU A 6 10.63 -1.99 7.83
CA LEU A 6 10.37 -0.69 8.46
C LEU A 6 11.63 -0.09 9.13
N ASP A 7 12.49 -0.95 9.68
CA ASP A 7 13.71 -0.51 10.37
C ASP A 7 14.80 -0.04 9.40
N GLN A 8 14.72 -0.39 8.12
CA GLN A 8 15.74 -0.09 7.11
C GLN A 8 15.36 1.05 6.15
N ILE A 9 14.12 1.55 6.22
CA ILE A 9 13.61 2.52 5.24
C ILE A 9 14.42 3.81 5.18
N ASP A 10 14.96 4.28 6.30
CA ASP A 10 15.72 5.53 6.38
C ASP A 10 17.01 5.49 5.53
N GLU A 11 17.58 4.30 5.34
CA GLU A 11 18.78 4.09 4.54
C GLU A 11 18.51 3.91 3.05
N GLN A 12 17.27 3.58 2.69
CA GLN A 12 16.91 3.15 1.34
C GLN A 12 16.02 4.15 0.59
N CYS A 13 15.42 5.10 1.30
CA CYS A 13 14.50 6.08 0.71
C CYS A 13 14.91 7.52 1.05
N GLY A 14 14.81 8.41 0.05
CA GLY A 14 14.89 9.85 0.28
C GLY A 14 13.75 10.32 1.16
N MET A 15 14.06 10.74 2.39
CA MET A 15 13.08 11.06 3.42
C MET A 15 12.56 12.50 3.29
N THR A 16 11.34 12.68 2.79
CA THR A 16 10.65 13.97 2.89
C THR A 16 10.07 14.15 4.30
N PRO A 17 9.79 15.38 4.77
CA PRO A 17 9.17 15.59 6.08
C PRO A 17 7.83 14.86 6.25
N ALA A 18 7.03 14.76 5.19
CA ALA A 18 5.76 14.05 5.21
C ALA A 18 5.94 12.53 5.31
N LEU A 19 6.88 11.97 4.53
CA LEU A 19 7.22 10.55 4.60
C LEU A 19 7.81 10.18 5.98
N ALA A 20 8.67 11.05 6.55
CA ALA A 20 9.22 10.83 7.89
C ALA A 20 8.13 10.71 8.96
N ARG A 21 7.07 11.55 8.90
CA ARG A 21 5.90 11.44 9.81
C ARG A 21 5.14 10.13 9.63
N ALA A 22 4.98 9.67 8.40
CA ALA A 22 4.36 8.38 8.11
C ALA A 22 5.15 7.22 8.75
N ILE A 23 6.47 7.24 8.61
CA ILE A 23 7.36 6.20 9.17
C ILE A 23 7.40 6.27 10.70
N GLU A 24 7.45 7.47 11.29
CA GLU A 24 7.38 7.65 12.74
C GLU A 24 6.07 7.08 13.31
N PHE A 25 4.94 7.34 12.66
CA PHE A 25 3.65 6.77 13.03
C PHE A 25 3.69 5.23 12.99
N LEU A 26 4.23 4.62 11.93
CA LEU A 26 4.34 3.17 11.80
C LEU A 26 5.25 2.53 12.86
N ARG A 27 6.21 3.27 13.41
CA ARG A 27 7.09 2.83 14.51
C ARG A 27 6.47 2.99 15.91
N SER A 28 5.24 3.50 16.01
CA SER A 28 4.54 3.63 17.28
C SER A 28 4.29 2.27 17.94
N HIS A 29 4.53 2.17 19.25
CA HIS A 29 4.34 0.94 20.02
C HIS A 29 2.88 0.46 20.07
N ASP A 30 1.92 1.37 19.90
CA ASP A 30 0.49 1.07 20.00
C ASP A 30 -0.15 0.69 18.65
N ILE A 31 0.64 0.60 17.58
CA ILE A 31 0.13 0.41 16.22
C ILE A 31 -0.74 -0.84 16.06
N LEU A 32 -0.40 -1.94 16.76
CA LEU A 32 -1.15 -3.20 16.71
C LEU A 32 -2.52 -3.12 17.41
N ASN A 33 -2.71 -2.15 18.30
CA ASN A 33 -3.94 -1.93 19.05
C ASN A 33 -4.88 -0.91 18.39
N LEU A 34 -4.47 -0.30 17.27
CA LEU A 34 -5.32 0.65 16.56
C LEU A 34 -6.59 -0.04 16.04
N PRO A 35 -7.78 0.56 16.21
CA PRO A 35 -9.00 0.08 15.58
C PRO A 35 -8.96 0.30 14.07
N ASP A 36 -9.77 -0.45 13.33
CA ASP A 36 -9.96 -0.23 11.90
C ASP A 36 -10.57 1.17 11.66
N GLY A 37 -10.12 1.81 10.59
CA GLY A 37 -10.57 3.14 10.21
C GLY A 37 -9.42 4.09 9.88
N THR A 38 -9.77 5.37 9.75
CA THR A 38 -8.81 6.42 9.40
C THR A 38 -8.23 7.06 10.66
N VAL A 39 -6.92 7.25 10.68
CA VAL A 39 -6.16 7.95 11.72
C VAL A 39 -5.48 9.16 11.09
N GLU A 40 -5.80 10.36 11.58
CA GLU A 40 -5.14 11.59 11.16
C GLU A 40 -3.74 11.67 11.77
N ILE A 41 -2.74 12.00 10.93
CA ILE A 41 -1.34 12.19 11.34
C ILE A 41 -0.94 13.66 11.15
N ASP A 42 -1.22 14.23 9.97
CA ASP A 42 -0.97 15.64 9.62
C ASP A 42 -2.07 16.14 8.67
N GLY A 43 -3.31 16.16 9.15
CA GLY A 43 -4.48 16.54 8.37
C GLY A 43 -4.63 15.69 7.10
N GLU A 44 -4.93 16.35 5.99
CA GLU A 44 -5.03 15.71 4.68
C GLU A 44 -3.67 15.42 4.03
N ARG A 45 -2.57 15.95 4.59
CA ARG A 45 -1.23 15.71 4.03
C ARG A 45 -0.67 14.34 4.36
N VAL A 46 -0.98 13.83 5.56
CA VAL A 46 -0.57 12.49 5.99
C VAL A 46 -1.66 11.90 6.87
N PHE A 47 -2.22 10.78 6.46
CA PHE A 47 -3.19 10.03 7.26
C PHE A 47 -3.04 8.54 7.02
N ALA A 48 -3.42 7.72 7.99
CA ALA A 48 -3.37 6.27 7.91
C ALA A 48 -4.77 5.67 7.78
N ILE A 49 -4.86 4.55 7.07
CA ILE A 49 -6.05 3.70 6.98
C ILE A 49 -5.66 2.35 7.57
N VAL A 50 -6.24 2.01 8.72
CA VAL A 50 -6.04 0.73 9.41
C VAL A 50 -7.09 -0.25 8.95
N GLN A 51 -6.68 -1.43 8.50
CA GLN A 51 -7.57 -2.44 7.94
C GLN A 51 -7.21 -3.84 8.44
N ARG A 52 -8.25 -4.64 8.75
CA ARG A 52 -8.13 -6.08 8.97
C ARG A 52 -9.05 -6.80 7.99
N TYR A 53 -8.51 -7.77 7.29
CA TYR A 53 -9.25 -8.56 6.31
C TYR A 53 -8.58 -9.90 6.06
N GLU A 54 -9.28 -10.80 5.37
CA GLU A 54 -8.69 -12.00 4.80
C GLU A 54 -8.23 -11.72 3.36
N THR A 55 -7.01 -12.12 3.03
CA THR A 55 -6.47 -12.04 1.66
C THR A 55 -7.24 -12.98 0.73
N ALA A 56 -7.34 -12.61 -0.54
CA ALA A 56 -8.05 -13.40 -1.55
C ALA A 56 -7.07 -14.18 -2.44
N ALA A 57 -7.48 -15.37 -2.88
CA ALA A 57 -6.72 -16.09 -3.90
C ALA A 57 -6.50 -15.20 -5.13
N ALA A 58 -5.29 -15.21 -5.68
CA ALA A 58 -4.95 -14.45 -6.87
C ALA A 58 -5.64 -15.11 -8.09
N GLY A 59 -6.83 -14.59 -8.44
CA GLY A 59 -7.46 -14.84 -9.73
C GLY A 59 -7.06 -13.74 -10.72
N ASP A 60 -8.04 -12.94 -11.16
CA ASP A 60 -7.80 -11.74 -11.96
C ASP A 60 -7.59 -10.53 -11.01
N PRO A 61 -6.35 -10.12 -10.71
CA PRO A 61 -6.11 -9.05 -9.76
C PRO A 61 -6.61 -7.71 -10.33
N LYS A 62 -7.39 -6.99 -9.52
CA LYS A 62 -7.83 -5.64 -9.84
C LYS A 62 -6.75 -4.66 -9.42
N PHE A 63 -6.11 -4.02 -10.38
CA PHE A 63 -5.11 -2.99 -10.12
C PHE A 63 -5.78 -1.65 -9.85
N GLU A 64 -5.19 -0.88 -8.95
CA GLU A 64 -5.55 0.50 -8.65
C GLU A 64 -4.34 1.42 -8.79
N CYS A 65 -4.59 2.70 -9.04
CA CYS A 65 -3.57 3.74 -9.01
C CYS A 65 -4.15 5.05 -8.47
N HIS A 66 -3.28 5.88 -7.94
CA HIS A 66 -3.60 7.16 -7.30
C HIS A 66 -2.87 8.32 -8.00
N ARG A 67 -3.26 9.57 -7.74
CA ARG A 67 -2.60 10.75 -8.31
C ARG A 67 -2.15 11.75 -7.25
N LYS A 68 -2.83 11.77 -6.09
CA LYS A 68 -2.63 12.78 -5.05
C LYS A 68 -1.72 12.30 -3.92
N TYR A 69 -1.57 10.96 -3.78
CA TYR A 69 -0.86 10.36 -2.64
C TYR A 69 0.14 9.30 -3.07
N ILE A 70 1.24 9.23 -2.32
CA ILE A 70 2.09 8.06 -2.21
C ILE A 70 1.43 7.14 -1.17
N ASP A 71 1.34 5.84 -1.46
CA ASP A 71 0.90 4.83 -0.52
C ASP A 71 2.10 4.19 0.17
N VAL A 72 2.17 4.29 1.49
CA VAL A 72 3.07 3.48 2.30
C VAL A 72 2.24 2.32 2.87
N GLN A 73 2.32 1.16 2.25
CA GLN A 73 1.54 -0.03 2.60
C GLN A 73 2.36 -0.93 3.52
N PHE A 74 2.03 -0.94 4.81
CA PHE A 74 2.73 -1.66 5.87
C PHE A 74 1.92 -2.86 6.36
N ILE A 75 2.57 -4.01 6.48
CA ILE A 75 1.98 -5.20 7.10
C ILE A 75 2.31 -5.21 8.60
N ALA A 76 1.30 -4.95 9.41
CA ALA A 76 1.44 -4.94 10.87
C ALA A 76 1.37 -6.38 11.44
N SER A 77 0.55 -7.27 10.86
CA SER A 77 0.53 -8.69 11.19
C SER A 77 0.03 -9.52 10.00
N GLY A 78 0.46 -10.78 9.93
CA GLY A 78 0.17 -11.66 8.80
C GLY A 78 1.08 -11.42 7.61
N GLU A 79 0.59 -11.75 6.42
CA GLU A 79 1.33 -11.59 5.17
C GLU A 79 0.37 -11.36 3.99
N GLU A 80 0.86 -10.68 2.97
CA GLU A 80 0.09 -10.35 1.77
C GLU A 80 0.99 -10.32 0.54
N THR A 81 0.44 -10.66 -0.60
CA THR A 81 1.06 -10.36 -1.90
C THR A 81 0.40 -9.13 -2.49
N ILE A 82 1.21 -8.18 -2.96
CA ILE A 82 0.77 -7.04 -3.76
C ILE A 82 1.26 -7.24 -5.19
N GLY A 83 0.36 -7.19 -6.16
CA GLY A 83 0.73 -7.09 -7.56
C GLY A 83 1.20 -5.67 -7.85
N CYS A 84 2.32 -5.49 -8.55
CA CYS A 84 2.86 -4.16 -8.90
C CYS A 84 3.22 -4.09 -10.37
N ALA A 85 2.85 -2.99 -11.02
CA ALA A 85 3.19 -2.67 -12.40
C ALA A 85 3.26 -1.15 -12.61
N PRO A 86 4.04 -0.65 -13.58
CA PRO A 86 3.90 0.74 -14.00
C PRO A 86 2.48 1.04 -14.46
N VAL A 87 1.94 2.21 -14.09
CA VAL A 87 0.57 2.63 -14.51
C VAL A 87 0.40 2.59 -16.03
N GLU A 88 1.46 2.84 -16.79
CA GLU A 88 1.47 2.74 -18.26
C GLU A 88 1.12 1.33 -18.80
N GLN A 89 1.28 0.30 -17.97
CA GLN A 89 0.92 -1.08 -18.31
C GLN A 89 -0.52 -1.43 -17.92
N MET A 90 -1.22 -0.52 -17.22
CA MET A 90 -2.61 -0.74 -16.82
C MET A 90 -3.56 -0.45 -17.99
N HIS A 91 -4.46 -1.39 -18.25
CA HIS A 91 -5.66 -1.13 -19.04
C HIS A 91 -6.76 -0.65 -18.09
N ILE A 92 -7.05 0.65 -18.13
CA ILE A 92 -8.03 1.28 -17.24
C ILE A 92 -9.44 0.79 -17.60
N THR A 93 -10.12 0.21 -16.62
CA THR A 93 -11.49 -0.30 -16.71
C THR A 93 -12.50 0.61 -16.00
N GLU A 94 -12.06 1.32 -14.96
CA GLU A 94 -12.83 2.34 -14.25
C GLU A 94 -12.02 3.63 -14.23
N ALA A 95 -12.59 4.70 -14.82
CA ALA A 95 -11.93 6.00 -14.93
C ALA A 95 -11.59 6.58 -13.54
N TYR A 96 -10.58 7.45 -13.52
CA TYR A 96 -10.15 8.11 -12.31
C TYR A 96 -11.27 8.92 -11.64
N ASP A 97 -11.55 8.57 -10.38
CA ASP A 97 -12.44 9.30 -9.49
C ASP A 97 -11.62 10.29 -8.67
N GLU A 98 -11.82 11.57 -8.93
CA GLU A 98 -11.04 12.64 -8.27
C GLU A 98 -11.35 12.79 -6.77
N VAL A 99 -12.55 12.40 -6.34
CA VAL A 99 -12.97 12.49 -4.93
C VAL A 99 -12.31 11.39 -4.11
N LYS A 100 -12.25 10.19 -4.68
CA LYS A 100 -11.64 9.01 -4.03
C LYS A 100 -10.15 8.89 -4.30
N ASP A 101 -9.62 9.68 -5.23
CA ASP A 101 -8.24 9.57 -5.72
C ASP A 101 -7.88 8.16 -6.20
N ILE A 102 -8.70 7.55 -7.06
CA ILE A 102 -8.48 6.18 -7.50
C ILE A 102 -8.97 5.96 -8.93
N ALA A 103 -8.21 5.20 -9.69
CA ALA A 103 -8.65 4.56 -10.92
C ALA A 103 -8.40 3.06 -10.82
N PHE A 104 -9.19 2.25 -11.51
CA PHE A 104 -9.00 0.81 -11.54
C PHE A 104 -8.72 0.30 -12.95
N GLY A 105 -8.02 -0.82 -13.03
CA GLY A 105 -7.69 -1.46 -14.28
C GLY A 105 -7.20 -2.89 -14.12
N THR A 106 -6.74 -3.44 -15.23
CA THR A 106 -6.11 -4.76 -15.30
C THR A 106 -4.72 -4.64 -15.89
N VAL A 107 -3.85 -5.58 -15.58
CA VAL A 107 -2.50 -5.71 -16.16
C VAL A 107 -2.33 -7.14 -16.65
N VAL A 108 -1.77 -7.31 -17.83
CA VAL A 108 -1.43 -8.63 -18.39
C VAL A 108 -0.48 -9.35 -17.44
N GLU A 109 -0.69 -10.64 -17.18
CA GLU A 109 0.00 -11.41 -16.13
C GLU A 109 1.52 -11.33 -16.22
N GLU A 110 2.06 -11.34 -17.41
CA GLU A 110 3.53 -11.31 -17.64
C GLU A 110 4.14 -9.91 -17.42
N LYS A 111 3.31 -8.89 -17.18
CA LYS A 111 3.73 -7.48 -17.07
C LYS A 111 3.68 -6.91 -15.65
N TRP A 112 3.33 -7.71 -14.66
CA TRP A 112 3.33 -7.27 -13.28
C TRP A 112 4.17 -8.18 -12.39
N THR A 113 4.66 -7.62 -11.30
CA THR A 113 5.52 -8.29 -10.33
C THR A 113 4.72 -8.62 -9.08
N ARG A 114 4.89 -9.84 -8.55
CA ARG A 114 4.35 -10.26 -7.26
C ARG A 114 5.31 -9.83 -6.16
N VAL A 115 4.86 -9.00 -5.26
CA VAL A 115 5.63 -8.55 -4.10
C VAL A 115 5.02 -9.15 -2.85
N HIS A 116 5.72 -10.09 -2.25
CA HIS A 116 5.30 -10.72 -0.99
C HIS A 116 5.81 -9.89 0.19
N LEU A 117 4.91 -9.41 1.02
CA LEU A 117 5.19 -8.67 2.24
C LEU A 117 4.75 -9.47 3.46
N ARG A 118 5.59 -9.46 4.49
CA ARG A 118 5.33 -10.04 5.81
C ARG A 118 5.25 -8.95 6.88
N ALA A 119 4.80 -9.34 8.08
CA ALA A 119 4.79 -8.43 9.23
C ALA A 119 6.14 -7.73 9.43
N GLY A 120 6.12 -6.41 9.58
CA GLY A 120 7.29 -5.54 9.68
C GLY A 120 7.79 -4.97 8.35
N GLN A 121 7.27 -5.45 7.22
CA GLN A 121 7.66 -5.00 5.88
C GLN A 121 6.66 -4.00 5.30
N LEU A 122 7.16 -3.14 4.42
CA LEU A 122 6.35 -2.15 3.72
C LEU A 122 6.72 -2.01 2.25
N ALA A 123 5.75 -1.51 1.48
CA ALA A 123 5.95 -1.02 0.12
C ALA A 123 5.63 0.47 0.06
N VAL A 124 6.52 1.26 -0.56
CA VAL A 124 6.27 2.66 -0.92
C VAL A 124 5.91 2.71 -2.39
N LEU A 125 4.69 3.08 -2.69
CA LEU A 125 4.09 3.10 -4.01
C LEU A 125 3.77 4.53 -4.41
N HIS A 126 4.39 5.00 -5.47
CA HIS A 126 4.18 6.34 -6.01
C HIS A 126 3.00 6.37 -6.99
N PRO A 127 2.51 7.54 -7.41
CA PRO A 127 1.44 7.65 -8.41
C PRO A 127 1.70 6.89 -9.72
N GLU A 128 2.96 6.69 -10.09
CA GLU A 128 3.36 5.92 -11.27
C GLU A 128 3.31 4.39 -11.08
N ASP A 129 3.09 3.94 -9.83
CA ASP A 129 3.06 2.52 -9.48
C ASP A 129 1.60 2.04 -9.36
N GLY A 130 1.10 1.38 -10.41
CA GLY A 130 -0.16 0.63 -10.33
C GLY A 130 0.01 -0.59 -9.42
N HIS A 131 -0.98 -0.89 -8.59
CA HIS A 131 -0.88 -1.99 -7.65
C HIS A 131 -2.21 -2.71 -7.40
N ALA A 132 -2.13 -4.01 -7.14
CA ALA A 132 -3.25 -4.87 -6.79
C ALA A 132 -3.01 -5.45 -5.38
N PRO A 133 -3.61 -4.84 -4.34
CA PRO A 133 -3.46 -5.33 -2.97
C PRO A 133 -4.38 -6.52 -2.68
N ARG A 134 -4.27 -7.05 -1.45
CA ARG A 134 -5.14 -8.08 -0.87
C ARG A 134 -5.00 -9.48 -1.47
N LEU A 135 -3.93 -9.75 -2.22
CA LEU A 135 -3.70 -11.08 -2.78
C LEU A 135 -3.07 -12.00 -1.73
N ALA A 136 -3.53 -13.25 -1.68
CA ALA A 136 -2.97 -14.25 -0.78
C ALA A 136 -1.52 -14.60 -1.16
N ALA A 137 -0.67 -14.70 -0.16
CA ALA A 137 0.70 -15.19 -0.30
C ALA A 137 0.73 -16.74 -0.17
N GLY A 138 -0.03 -17.42 -1.01
CA GLY A 138 -0.31 -18.84 -0.92
C GLY A 138 -1.79 -19.06 -0.63
N ALA A 139 -2.15 -19.58 0.55
CA ALA A 139 -3.54 -19.67 0.99
C ALA A 139 -4.06 -18.34 1.55
N PRO A 140 -5.36 -18.03 1.41
CA PRO A 140 -5.98 -16.90 2.10
C PRO A 140 -5.70 -16.91 3.61
N SER A 141 -5.36 -15.77 4.16
CA SER A 141 -5.04 -15.59 5.58
C SER A 141 -5.43 -14.19 6.07
N VAL A 142 -5.63 -14.07 7.39
CA VAL A 142 -5.96 -12.78 8.00
C VAL A 142 -4.72 -11.90 8.06
N VAL A 143 -4.87 -10.65 7.68
CA VAL A 143 -3.83 -9.63 7.72
C VAL A 143 -4.32 -8.39 8.44
N MET A 144 -3.44 -7.74 9.20
CA MET A 144 -3.59 -6.35 9.61
C MET A 144 -2.64 -5.49 8.78
N LYS A 145 -3.21 -4.60 8.00
CA LYS A 145 -2.48 -3.70 7.09
C LYS A 145 -2.78 -2.25 7.44
N ILE A 146 -1.77 -1.45 7.36
CA ILE A 146 -1.88 0.00 7.50
C ILE A 146 -1.37 0.64 6.22
N VAL A 147 -2.22 1.42 5.58
CA VAL A 147 -1.86 2.23 4.41
C VAL A 147 -1.74 3.67 4.87
N VAL A 148 -0.53 4.22 4.86
CA VAL A 148 -0.34 5.64 5.13
C VAL A 148 -0.32 6.37 3.80
N LYS A 149 -1.28 7.29 3.64
CA LYS A 149 -1.39 8.20 2.50
C LYS A 149 -0.54 9.42 2.76
N VAL A 150 0.41 9.68 1.86
CA VAL A 150 1.34 10.82 1.93
C VAL A 150 1.14 11.67 0.68
N ALA A 151 0.65 12.91 0.84
CA ALA A 151 0.39 13.83 -0.28
C ALA A 151 1.67 14.14 -1.08
N VAL A 152 1.56 14.12 -2.42
CA VAL A 152 2.64 14.48 -3.36
C VAL A 152 2.72 15.98 -3.58
#